data_da7aeee06b1a5c7c23ef8a14b7f07617
#
_entry.id   da7aeee06b1a5c7c23ef8a14b7f07617
#
_cell.length_a   1.000
_cell.length_b   1.000
_cell.length_c   1.000
_cell.angle_alpha   90.00
_cell.angle_beta   90.00
_cell.angle_gamma   90.00
#
_symmetry.space_group_name_H-M   'P 1'
#
loop_
_entity.id
_entity.type
_entity.pdbx_description
1 polymer ?
#
loop_
_entity_poly.entity_id
_entity_poly.type
_entity_poly.pdbx_seq_one_letter_code
_entity_poly.pdbx_strand_id
1 'polypeptide(L)'
;MKNAKTIALGMCMLTMVSGFTFTSCATKQGTGTLVGTGAGGALGALVGGLIGHGKGAAIGTAIGAAVGAGAGTLIGRHMDKVAEQAKQVENAKVETVTDANGLKAVKVTFDNGILFKVGKYDLQSGAVKDLAQFSNVLKNNSTCSVDIQGYASSDGSDDLNLKLSQNRANAVKNFLVNNCAVPSSQIKNAVGYGETNLITNADGTENRAASRRVEVYIYASKAMVDAANNGTLQ
;
A
#
# COMPACT_ATOMS: atom_id res chain seq x y z
N MET A 1 85.60 0.88 27.19
CA MET A 1 85.58 -0.47 26.59
C MET A 1 84.08 -0.85 26.33
N LYS A 2 83.78 -1.10 25.05
CA LYS A 2 82.70 -1.94 24.50
C LYS A 2 81.25 -1.40 24.73
N ASN A 3 80.62 -1.04 23.79
CA ASN A 3 80.11 -1.32 22.45
C ASN A 3 78.62 -1.00 22.40
N ALA A 4 78.34 -0.08 21.56
CA ALA A 4 77.01 0.23 21.03
C ALA A 4 76.35 -0.96 20.34
N LYS A 5 75.07 -1.04 20.39
CA LYS A 5 74.27 -1.57 19.25
C LYS A 5 72.92 -0.85 19.22
N THR A 6 72.81 -0.01 18.25
CA THR A 6 71.61 0.57 17.69
C THR A 6 70.67 -0.52 17.21
N ILE A 7 69.39 -0.48 17.62
CA ILE A 7 68.34 -1.26 17.00
C ILE A 7 67.28 -0.29 16.54
N ALA A 8 67.19 -0.19 15.22
CA ALA A 8 66.15 0.57 14.53
C ALA A 8 64.78 -0.08 14.74
N LEU A 9 63.82 0.70 15.25
CA LEU A 9 62.45 0.30 15.46
C LEU A 9 61.67 0.60 14.17
N GLY A 10 61.48 -0.42 13.35
CA GLY A 10 60.60 -0.35 12.18
C GLY A 10 59.14 -0.36 12.63
N MET A 11 58.47 0.74 12.35
CA MET A 11 57.05 0.90 12.61
C MET A 11 56.23 0.28 11.46
N CYS A 12 55.79 -0.96 11.65
CA CYS A 12 54.79 -1.60 10.77
C CYS A 12 53.41 -1.08 11.11
N MET A 13 52.89 -0.21 10.27
CA MET A 13 51.48 0.09 10.23
C MET A 13 50.70 -1.13 9.70
N LEU A 14 50.02 -1.83 10.59
CA LEU A 14 49.12 -2.90 10.26
C LEU A 14 47.71 -2.30 10.02
N THR A 15 47.38 -2.05 8.76
CA THR A 15 46.02 -1.71 8.36
C THR A 15 45.16 -2.97 8.41
N MET A 16 44.34 -3.12 9.46
CA MET A 16 43.32 -4.15 9.49
C MET A 16 42.15 -3.73 8.57
N VAL A 17 42.14 -4.28 7.37
CA VAL A 17 40.94 -4.33 6.53
C VAL A 17 40.08 -5.48 7.03
N SER A 18 39.10 -5.17 7.86
CA SER A 18 38.08 -6.15 8.22
C SER A 18 37.15 -6.38 7.04
N GLY A 19 37.47 -7.41 6.27
CA GLY A 19 36.60 -7.94 5.23
C GLY A 19 35.37 -8.60 5.88
N PHE A 20 34.21 -7.98 5.75
CA PHE A 20 32.95 -8.65 6.02
C PHE A 20 32.66 -9.63 4.88
N THR A 21 32.97 -10.90 5.09
CA THR A 21 32.51 -11.96 4.21
C THR A 21 31.06 -12.26 4.52
N PHE A 22 30.16 -11.84 3.64
CA PHE A 22 28.77 -12.30 3.66
C PHE A 22 28.72 -13.75 3.16
N THR A 23 28.67 -14.70 4.06
CA THR A 23 28.31 -16.09 3.73
C THR A 23 26.82 -16.15 3.48
N SER A 24 26.45 -16.18 2.20
CA SER A 24 25.09 -16.50 1.76
C SER A 24 24.84 -17.99 1.96
N CYS A 25 24.14 -18.36 3.01
CA CYS A 25 23.54 -19.69 3.11
C CYS A 25 22.28 -19.72 2.24
N ALA A 26 22.37 -20.35 1.08
CA ALA A 26 21.21 -20.67 0.26
C ALA A 26 20.42 -21.82 0.91
N THR A 27 19.37 -21.50 1.64
CA THR A 27 18.31 -22.47 1.95
C THR A 27 17.19 -22.29 0.93
N LYS A 28 16.92 -23.39 0.20
CA LYS A 28 15.74 -23.51 -0.68
C LYS A 28 14.49 -23.47 0.19
N GLN A 29 13.82 -22.34 0.24
CA GLN A 29 12.34 -22.20 0.33
C GLN A 29 11.99 -20.72 0.32
N GLY A 30 11.12 -20.38 -0.63
CA GLY A 30 10.69 -19.09 -1.08
C GLY A 30 10.47 -18.00 -0.02
N THR A 31 10.85 -16.88 -0.41
CA THR A 31 10.38 -15.52 -0.16
C THR A 31 11.58 -14.59 -0.16
N GLY A 32 11.77 -13.87 -1.24
CA GLY A 32 12.81 -12.86 -1.36
C GLY A 32 12.54 -11.69 -0.41
N THR A 33 13.24 -11.66 0.71
CA THR A 33 13.35 -10.49 1.56
C THR A 33 14.47 -9.61 1.01
N LEU A 34 14.14 -8.58 0.26
CA LEU A 34 15.06 -7.49 -0.03
C LEU A 34 15.22 -6.64 1.23
N VAL A 35 16.27 -6.90 1.99
CA VAL A 35 16.69 -6.06 3.10
C VAL A 35 17.40 -4.85 2.53
N GLY A 36 16.66 -3.75 2.35
CA GLY A 36 17.24 -2.43 2.14
C GLY A 36 17.68 -1.85 3.48
N THR A 37 18.99 -1.74 3.69
CA THR A 37 19.60 -1.12 4.87
C THR A 37 19.42 0.41 4.83
N GLY A 38 18.45 0.88 5.55
CA GLY A 38 18.21 2.28 5.87
C GLY A 38 17.08 2.36 6.88
N ALA A 39 17.08 3.28 7.81
CA ALA A 39 16.15 3.39 8.95
C ALA A 39 14.63 3.40 8.63
N GLY A 40 14.24 3.19 7.37
CA GLY A 40 12.86 2.95 6.93
C GLY A 40 12.51 1.47 6.72
N GLY A 41 13.48 0.55 6.79
CA GLY A 41 13.29 -0.84 6.39
C GLY A 41 12.50 -1.74 7.36
N ALA A 42 12.31 -1.31 8.61
CA ALA A 42 11.67 -2.14 9.63
C ALA A 42 10.14 -2.19 9.55
N LEU A 43 9.50 -1.21 8.92
CA LEU A 43 8.04 -1.16 8.80
C LEU A 43 7.51 -1.77 7.50
N GLY A 44 8.32 -1.79 6.43
CA GLY A 44 7.92 -2.34 5.12
C GLY A 44 7.74 -3.86 5.10
N ALA A 45 8.47 -4.59 5.95
CA ALA A 45 8.40 -6.06 6.01
C ALA A 45 7.12 -6.60 6.67
N LEU A 46 6.46 -5.79 7.51
CA LEU A 46 5.26 -6.22 8.25
C LEU A 46 3.97 -6.14 7.43
N VAL A 47 3.92 -5.31 6.40
CA VAL A 47 2.67 -5.06 5.67
C VAL A 47 2.58 -5.89 4.38
N GLY A 48 3.69 -6.17 3.72
CA GLY A 48 3.72 -7.12 2.60
C GLY A 48 3.30 -8.55 2.99
N GLY A 49 3.46 -8.93 4.26
CA GLY A 49 3.05 -10.22 4.80
C GLY A 49 1.60 -10.29 5.28
N LEU A 50 0.99 -9.14 5.61
CA LEU A 50 -0.39 -9.09 6.14
C LEU A 50 -1.46 -8.92 5.04
N ILE A 51 -1.08 -8.47 3.85
CA ILE A 51 -2.02 -8.27 2.72
C ILE A 51 -2.02 -9.46 1.76
N GLY A 52 -1.17 -10.46 1.95
CA GLY A 52 -1.01 -11.53 0.97
C GLY A 52 -0.71 -12.91 1.53
N HIS A 53 -1.68 -13.61 2.07
CA HIS A 53 -1.64 -15.07 1.95
C HIS A 53 -1.91 -15.43 0.48
N GLY A 54 -0.84 -15.35 -0.34
CA GLY A 54 -0.79 -15.87 -1.68
C GLY A 54 -1.71 -15.19 -2.71
N LYS A 55 -1.23 -14.15 -3.36
CA LYS A 55 -1.82 -13.38 -4.48
C LYS A 55 -2.49 -12.05 -4.13
N GLY A 56 -2.17 -11.43 -3.01
CA GLY A 56 -2.56 -10.04 -2.74
C GLY A 56 -1.90 -9.09 -3.74
N ALA A 57 -2.69 -8.24 -4.39
CA ALA A 57 -2.16 -7.22 -5.27
C ALA A 57 -1.26 -6.28 -4.48
N ALA A 58 -0.07 -6.01 -4.99
CA ALA A 58 0.75 -4.94 -4.48
C ALA A 58 -0.02 -3.62 -4.64
N ILE A 59 -0.14 -2.86 -3.57
CA ILE A 59 -0.77 -1.55 -3.59
C ILE A 59 0.26 -0.56 -4.15
N GLY A 60 -0.14 0.18 -5.12
CA GLY A 60 0.72 1.14 -5.78
C GLY A 60 1.57 0.53 -6.88
N THR A 61 1.82 1.30 -7.90
CA THR A 61 2.81 0.95 -8.92
C THR A 61 4.21 1.21 -8.37
N ALA A 62 5.18 0.38 -8.72
CA ALA A 62 6.58 0.65 -8.41
C ALA A 62 6.94 2.03 -8.99
N ILE A 63 7.20 2.97 -8.09
CA ILE A 63 7.66 4.30 -8.47
C ILE A 63 9.16 4.16 -8.66
N GLY A 64 9.64 4.17 -9.90
CA GLY A 64 11.06 4.01 -10.23
C GLY A 64 11.97 5.16 -9.73
N ALA A 65 11.56 5.88 -8.70
CA ALA A 65 12.30 6.96 -8.07
C ALA A 65 12.75 6.56 -6.67
N ALA A 66 14.00 6.80 -6.34
CA ALA A 66 14.48 6.67 -4.98
C ALA A 66 13.76 7.69 -4.07
N VAL A 67 13.25 7.22 -2.95
CA VAL A 67 12.62 8.09 -1.95
C VAL A 67 13.69 8.53 -0.97
N GLY A 68 14.02 9.81 -0.95
CA GLY A 68 14.95 10.39 0.02
C GLY A 68 14.37 10.31 1.45
N ALA A 69 15.24 10.24 2.46
CA ALA A 69 14.83 10.10 3.87
C ALA A 69 13.88 11.22 4.34
N GLY A 70 14.05 12.46 3.87
CA GLY A 70 13.15 13.57 4.15
C GLY A 70 11.81 13.47 3.40
N ALA A 71 11.83 13.00 2.16
CA ALA A 71 10.64 12.85 1.33
C ALA A 71 9.62 11.88 1.92
N GLY A 72 10.07 10.73 2.47
CA GLY A 72 9.19 9.78 3.15
C GLY A 72 8.44 10.41 4.33
N THR A 73 9.09 11.30 5.09
CA THR A 73 8.45 12.01 6.21
C THR A 73 7.39 13.01 5.71
N LEU A 74 7.67 13.75 4.65
CA LEU A 74 6.72 14.70 4.06
C LEU A 74 5.49 13.96 3.52
N ILE A 75 5.71 12.90 2.76
CA ILE A 75 4.64 12.04 2.25
C ILE A 75 3.84 11.43 3.40
N GLY A 76 4.51 10.93 4.44
CA GLY A 76 3.86 10.37 5.61
C GLY A 76 2.90 11.35 6.30
N ARG A 77 3.33 12.61 6.49
CA ARG A 77 2.48 13.67 7.06
C ARG A 77 1.30 14.02 6.15
N HIS A 78 1.52 14.05 4.84
CA HIS A 78 0.43 14.28 3.89
C HIS A 78 -0.60 13.15 3.96
N MET A 79 -0.16 11.88 4.00
CA MET A 79 -1.05 10.73 4.13
C MET A 79 -1.80 10.70 5.47
N ASP A 80 -1.22 11.21 6.55
CA ASP A 80 -1.95 11.37 7.82
C ASP A 80 -3.12 12.36 7.67
N LYS A 81 -2.92 13.49 6.98
CA LYS A 81 -4.01 14.43 6.67
C LYS A 81 -5.09 13.78 5.80
N VAL A 82 -4.70 13.00 4.78
CA VAL A 82 -5.62 12.24 3.93
C VAL A 82 -6.44 11.26 4.77
N ALA A 83 -5.80 10.52 5.68
CA ALA A 83 -6.48 9.59 6.57
C ALA A 83 -7.50 10.29 7.46
N GLU A 84 -7.15 11.44 8.05
CA GLU A 84 -8.08 12.22 8.88
C GLU A 84 -9.29 12.76 8.07
N GLN A 85 -9.07 13.21 6.84
CA GLN A 85 -10.14 13.60 5.94
C GLN A 85 -11.04 12.43 5.58
N ALA A 86 -10.46 11.26 5.28
CA ALA A 86 -11.20 10.07 4.94
C ALA A 86 -12.05 9.53 6.11
N LYS A 87 -11.60 9.67 7.36
CA LYS A 87 -12.36 9.31 8.56
C LYS A 87 -13.66 10.09 8.75
N GLN A 88 -13.78 11.24 8.08
CA GLN A 88 -15.02 12.03 8.12
C GLN A 88 -16.10 11.50 7.17
N VAL A 89 -15.74 10.55 6.30
CA VAL A 89 -16.69 9.92 5.37
C VAL A 89 -17.55 8.92 6.14
N GLU A 90 -18.85 9.07 6.01
CA GLU A 90 -19.80 8.17 6.66
C GLU A 90 -19.66 6.75 6.13
N ASN A 91 -19.82 5.75 6.98
CA ASN A 91 -19.72 4.32 6.64
C ASN A 91 -18.38 3.86 5.98
N ALA A 92 -17.33 4.65 6.10
CA ALA A 92 -16.00 4.29 5.63
C ALA A 92 -15.11 3.85 6.81
N LYS A 93 -14.48 2.68 6.67
CA LYS A 93 -13.43 2.23 7.60
C LYS A 93 -12.08 2.63 7.03
N VAL A 94 -11.31 3.42 7.80
CA VAL A 94 -10.02 3.98 7.35
C VAL A 94 -8.88 3.37 8.14
N GLU A 95 -7.90 2.85 7.43
CA GLU A 95 -6.68 2.26 7.97
C GLU A 95 -5.46 2.84 7.25
N THR A 96 -4.38 3.04 8.00
CA THR A 96 -3.07 3.37 7.41
C THR A 96 -2.33 2.08 7.07
N VAL A 97 -1.81 2.00 5.86
CA VAL A 97 -1.07 0.86 5.32
C VAL A 97 0.23 1.33 4.69
N THR A 98 1.05 0.40 4.23
CA THR A 98 2.29 0.70 3.49
C THR A 98 2.15 0.22 2.05
N ASP A 99 2.54 1.06 1.09
CA ASP A 99 2.51 0.71 -0.33
C ASP A 99 3.73 -0.15 -0.76
N ALA A 100 3.76 -0.53 -2.04
CA ALA A 100 4.86 -1.32 -2.62
C ALA A 100 6.23 -0.63 -2.59
N ASN A 101 6.25 0.68 -2.36
CA ASN A 101 7.47 1.49 -2.28
C ASN A 101 7.93 1.73 -0.83
N GLY A 102 7.25 1.12 0.15
CA GLY A 102 7.52 1.33 1.58
C GLY A 102 6.99 2.65 2.12
N LEU A 103 6.13 3.34 1.37
CA LEU A 103 5.54 4.61 1.76
C LEU A 103 4.20 4.41 2.45
N LYS A 104 3.86 5.34 3.35
CA LYS A 104 2.54 5.39 3.98
C LYS A 104 1.45 5.60 2.93
N ALA A 105 0.40 4.80 3.01
CA ALA A 105 -0.80 4.88 2.18
C ALA A 105 -2.06 4.78 3.07
N VAL A 106 -3.20 5.14 2.53
CA VAL A 106 -4.48 5.10 3.22
C VAL A 106 -5.38 4.08 2.54
N LYS A 107 -5.88 3.12 3.29
CA LYS A 107 -6.91 2.17 2.85
C LYS A 107 -8.26 2.62 3.41
N VAL A 108 -9.22 2.77 2.52
CA VAL A 108 -10.61 3.09 2.84
C VAL A 108 -11.47 1.92 2.41
N THR A 109 -12.13 1.27 3.36
CA THR A 109 -12.99 0.11 3.11
C THR A 109 -14.46 0.52 3.22
N PHE A 110 -15.23 0.17 2.19
CA PHE A 110 -16.67 0.30 2.17
C PHE A 110 -17.32 -1.09 2.16
N ASP A 111 -18.18 -1.35 3.13
CA ASP A 111 -18.92 -2.61 3.19
C ASP A 111 -19.87 -2.73 2.00
N ASN A 112 -19.90 -3.91 1.39
CA ASN A 112 -20.69 -4.14 0.19
C ASN A 112 -22.21 -4.01 0.45
N GLY A 113 -22.68 -4.36 1.66
CA GLY A 113 -24.08 -4.20 2.04
C GLY A 113 -24.56 -2.75 2.00
N ILE A 114 -23.64 -1.79 2.15
CA ILE A 114 -23.88 -0.36 2.00
C ILE A 114 -23.85 0.02 0.51
N LEU A 115 -22.86 -0.47 -0.22
CA LEU A 115 -22.64 -0.10 -1.62
C LEU A 115 -23.65 -0.75 -2.58
N PHE A 116 -23.96 -2.05 -2.40
CA PHE A 116 -24.68 -2.86 -3.37
C PHE A 116 -25.69 -3.82 -2.73
N LYS A 117 -26.75 -4.14 -3.46
CA LYS A 117 -27.60 -5.28 -3.11
C LYS A 117 -26.90 -6.61 -3.39
N VAL A 118 -27.38 -7.69 -2.76
CA VAL A 118 -26.84 -9.04 -2.96
C VAL A 118 -26.88 -9.41 -4.46
N GLY A 119 -25.78 -9.90 -4.99
CA GLY A 119 -25.64 -10.28 -6.40
C GLY A 119 -25.67 -9.12 -7.40
N LYS A 120 -25.73 -7.86 -6.96
CA LYS A 120 -25.77 -6.66 -7.82
C LYS A 120 -24.48 -5.85 -7.71
N TYR A 121 -24.28 -5.00 -8.71
CA TYR A 121 -23.20 -4.02 -8.78
C TYR A 121 -23.70 -2.59 -9.03
N ASP A 122 -25.03 -2.39 -9.01
CA ASP A 122 -25.63 -1.05 -9.07
C ASP A 122 -25.53 -0.42 -7.67
N LEU A 123 -25.00 0.81 -7.62
CA LEU A 123 -24.83 1.54 -6.37
C LEU A 123 -26.18 1.89 -5.72
N GLN A 124 -26.30 1.67 -4.43
CA GLN A 124 -27.45 2.07 -3.65
C GLN A 124 -27.43 3.59 -3.37
N SER A 125 -28.59 4.17 -3.07
CA SER A 125 -28.71 5.62 -2.81
C SER A 125 -27.83 6.09 -1.63
N GLY A 126 -27.71 5.30 -0.57
CA GLY A 126 -26.80 5.58 0.55
C GLY A 126 -25.34 5.63 0.13
N ALA A 127 -24.92 4.64 -0.69
CA ALA A 127 -23.58 4.58 -1.24
C ALA A 127 -23.22 5.79 -2.10
N VAL A 128 -24.16 6.29 -2.88
CA VAL A 128 -24.00 7.50 -3.70
C VAL A 128 -23.60 8.69 -2.84
N LYS A 129 -24.24 8.86 -1.67
CA LYS A 129 -23.91 9.94 -0.71
C LYS A 129 -22.50 9.77 -0.15
N ASP A 130 -22.17 8.55 0.33
CA ASP A 130 -20.87 8.28 0.97
C ASP A 130 -19.72 8.41 -0.02
N LEU A 131 -19.88 7.89 -1.24
CA LEU A 131 -18.89 8.01 -2.32
C LEU A 131 -18.76 9.46 -2.83
N ALA A 132 -19.87 10.24 -2.85
CA ALA A 132 -19.79 11.68 -3.18
C ALA A 132 -19.00 12.45 -2.11
N GLN A 133 -19.18 12.14 -0.84
CA GLN A 133 -18.39 12.69 0.25
C GLN A 133 -16.92 12.31 0.12
N PHE A 134 -16.63 11.02 -0.14
CA PHE A 134 -15.30 10.49 -0.36
C PHE A 134 -14.61 11.13 -1.57
N SER A 135 -15.35 11.43 -2.64
CA SER A 135 -14.80 12.10 -3.82
C SER A 135 -14.13 13.44 -3.52
N ASN A 136 -14.63 14.15 -2.49
CA ASN A 136 -14.02 15.43 -2.07
C ASN A 136 -12.63 15.19 -1.45
N VAL A 137 -12.46 14.09 -0.70
CA VAL A 137 -11.13 13.68 -0.19
C VAL A 137 -10.17 13.47 -1.37
N LEU A 138 -10.60 12.76 -2.41
CA LEU A 138 -9.76 12.50 -3.59
C LEU A 138 -9.43 13.78 -4.35
N LYS A 139 -10.43 14.64 -4.59
CA LYS A 139 -10.21 15.93 -5.30
C LYS A 139 -9.28 16.87 -4.54
N ASN A 140 -9.40 16.94 -3.22
CA ASN A 140 -8.53 17.76 -2.37
C ASN A 140 -7.09 17.20 -2.31
N ASN A 141 -6.88 15.94 -2.68
CA ASN A 141 -5.60 15.25 -2.68
C ASN A 141 -5.26 14.70 -4.07
N SER A 142 -5.43 15.54 -5.10
CA SER A 142 -5.30 15.16 -6.52
C SER A 142 -3.89 14.70 -6.93
N THR A 143 -2.87 15.01 -6.12
CA THR A 143 -1.49 14.53 -6.30
C THR A 143 -1.30 13.07 -5.85
N CYS A 144 -2.27 12.48 -5.15
CA CYS A 144 -2.28 11.07 -4.81
C CYS A 144 -2.75 10.21 -6.00
N SER A 145 -2.28 8.97 -6.05
CA SER A 145 -2.81 7.93 -6.89
C SER A 145 -3.80 7.06 -6.12
N VAL A 146 -4.72 6.42 -6.85
CA VAL A 146 -5.81 5.63 -6.28
C VAL A 146 -5.92 4.28 -6.97
N ASP A 147 -6.02 3.19 -6.19
CA ASP A 147 -6.41 1.86 -6.65
C ASP A 147 -7.72 1.45 -5.98
N ILE A 148 -8.62 0.85 -6.75
CA ILE A 148 -9.92 0.35 -6.28
C ILE A 148 -9.91 -1.17 -6.41
N GLN A 149 -10.20 -1.87 -5.31
CA GLN A 149 -10.19 -3.33 -5.25
C GLN A 149 -11.56 -3.84 -4.78
N GLY A 150 -12.19 -4.68 -5.60
CA GLY A 150 -13.44 -5.34 -5.26
C GLY A 150 -13.21 -6.75 -4.75
N TYR A 151 -13.96 -7.17 -3.73
CA TYR A 151 -13.92 -8.50 -3.14
C TYR A 151 -15.31 -9.11 -3.02
N ALA A 152 -15.39 -10.42 -3.05
CA ALA A 152 -16.58 -11.23 -2.84
C ALA A 152 -16.40 -12.14 -1.63
N SER A 153 -17.50 -12.71 -1.13
CA SER A 153 -17.49 -13.86 -0.22
C SER A 153 -17.31 -15.16 -1.02
N SER A 154 -17.12 -16.28 -0.35
CA SER A 154 -17.06 -17.61 -0.95
C SER A 154 -18.42 -18.13 -1.44
N ASP A 155 -19.47 -17.29 -1.45
CA ASP A 155 -20.77 -17.67 -1.98
C ASP A 155 -20.77 -17.63 -3.51
N GLY A 156 -20.99 -18.80 -4.15
CA GLY A 156 -21.02 -18.92 -5.61
C GLY A 156 -19.77 -19.58 -6.18
N SER A 157 -19.56 -19.46 -7.48
CA SER A 157 -18.34 -19.96 -8.13
C SER A 157 -17.28 -18.85 -8.24
N ASP A 158 -16.01 -19.26 -8.28
CA ASP A 158 -14.86 -18.36 -8.43
C ASP A 158 -15.03 -17.39 -9.61
N ASP A 159 -15.48 -17.89 -10.76
CA ASP A 159 -15.70 -17.06 -11.98
C ASP A 159 -16.79 -16.02 -11.77
N LEU A 160 -17.89 -16.37 -11.11
CA LEU A 160 -18.97 -15.44 -10.78
C LEU A 160 -18.49 -14.37 -9.81
N ASN A 161 -17.75 -14.78 -8.77
CA ASN A 161 -17.20 -13.89 -7.76
C ASN A 161 -16.15 -12.94 -8.33
N LEU A 162 -15.28 -13.45 -9.21
CA LEU A 162 -14.31 -12.62 -9.92
C LEU A 162 -15.00 -11.56 -10.78
N LYS A 163 -16.00 -11.97 -11.59
CA LYS A 163 -16.75 -11.05 -12.44
C LYS A 163 -17.56 -10.04 -11.64
N LEU A 164 -18.21 -10.47 -10.55
CA LEU A 164 -19.02 -9.60 -9.71
C LEU A 164 -18.14 -8.56 -8.99
N SER A 165 -17.02 -8.97 -8.42
CA SER A 165 -16.07 -8.07 -7.75
C SER A 165 -15.44 -7.06 -8.73
N GLN A 166 -15.14 -7.48 -9.98
CA GLN A 166 -14.67 -6.58 -11.04
C GLN A 166 -15.73 -5.54 -11.42
N ASN A 167 -16.98 -5.95 -11.58
CA ASN A 167 -18.07 -5.04 -11.91
C ASN A 167 -18.29 -4.02 -10.79
N ARG A 168 -18.16 -4.41 -9.53
CA ARG A 168 -18.28 -3.54 -8.36
C ARG A 168 -17.14 -2.52 -8.29
N ALA A 169 -15.90 -2.95 -8.51
CA ALA A 169 -14.77 -2.02 -8.58
C ALA A 169 -14.95 -0.99 -9.71
N ASN A 170 -15.42 -1.44 -10.86
CA ASN A 170 -15.73 -0.56 -11.99
C ASN A 170 -16.90 0.39 -11.72
N ALA A 171 -17.95 -0.06 -11.00
CA ALA A 171 -19.08 0.80 -10.65
C ALA A 171 -18.65 1.96 -9.76
N VAL A 172 -17.80 1.69 -8.74
CA VAL A 172 -17.22 2.72 -7.87
C VAL A 172 -16.34 3.68 -8.69
N LYS A 173 -15.41 3.16 -9.52
CA LYS A 173 -14.59 4.00 -10.41
C LYS A 173 -15.44 4.91 -11.28
N ASN A 174 -16.43 4.34 -11.98
CA ASN A 174 -17.28 5.08 -12.92
C ASN A 174 -18.07 6.17 -12.21
N PHE A 175 -18.58 5.88 -11.01
CA PHE A 175 -19.29 6.88 -10.21
C PHE A 175 -18.36 8.03 -9.80
N LEU A 176 -17.17 7.72 -9.28
CA LEU A 176 -16.21 8.75 -8.86
C LEU A 176 -15.76 9.63 -10.03
N VAL A 177 -15.52 9.05 -11.21
CA VAL A 177 -15.05 9.79 -12.39
C VAL A 177 -16.20 10.57 -13.04
N ASN A 178 -17.29 9.89 -13.36
CA ASN A 178 -18.33 10.44 -14.23
C ASN A 178 -19.34 11.31 -13.48
N ASN A 179 -19.63 10.99 -12.22
CA ASN A 179 -20.63 11.70 -11.41
C ASN A 179 -20.02 12.68 -10.41
N CYS A 180 -18.80 12.40 -9.92
CA CYS A 180 -18.13 13.21 -8.90
C CYS A 180 -16.96 14.03 -9.43
N ALA A 181 -16.65 13.95 -10.72
CA ALA A 181 -15.55 14.67 -11.39
C ALA A 181 -14.17 14.43 -10.75
N VAL A 182 -13.93 13.21 -10.20
CA VAL A 182 -12.57 12.80 -9.81
C VAL A 182 -11.76 12.58 -11.09
N PRO A 183 -10.55 13.15 -11.21
CA PRO A 183 -9.73 12.96 -12.41
C PRO A 183 -9.48 11.48 -12.69
N SER A 184 -9.80 11.02 -13.90
CA SER A 184 -9.58 9.62 -14.29
C SER A 184 -8.10 9.22 -14.21
N SER A 185 -7.18 10.17 -14.41
CA SER A 185 -5.73 9.99 -14.28
C SER A 185 -5.29 9.68 -12.84
N GLN A 186 -6.09 10.05 -11.84
CA GLN A 186 -5.83 9.75 -10.43
C GLN A 186 -6.09 8.28 -10.11
N ILE A 187 -7.09 7.66 -10.74
CA ILE A 187 -7.44 6.26 -10.53
C ILE A 187 -6.60 5.37 -11.46
N LYS A 188 -5.61 4.70 -10.89
CA LYS A 188 -4.67 3.86 -11.65
C LYS A 188 -5.26 2.50 -11.98
N ASN A 189 -5.89 1.86 -11.01
CA ASN A 189 -6.46 0.53 -11.16
C ASN A 189 -7.88 0.45 -10.59
N ALA A 190 -8.71 -0.40 -11.22
CA ALA A 190 -9.97 -0.86 -10.65
C ALA A 190 -10.09 -2.35 -10.96
N VAL A 191 -9.87 -3.20 -9.97
CA VAL A 191 -9.68 -4.65 -10.15
C VAL A 191 -10.55 -5.44 -9.18
N GLY A 192 -11.19 -6.50 -9.69
CA GLY A 192 -11.89 -7.49 -8.88
C GLY A 192 -10.98 -8.65 -8.52
N TYR A 193 -11.01 -9.04 -7.27
CA TYR A 193 -10.21 -10.13 -6.72
C TYR A 193 -11.04 -11.38 -6.35
N GLY A 194 -12.36 -11.36 -6.64
CA GLY A 194 -13.23 -12.47 -6.28
C GLY A 194 -13.17 -12.76 -4.79
N GLU A 195 -13.00 -14.02 -4.45
CA GLU A 195 -12.90 -14.52 -3.08
C GLU A 195 -11.44 -14.78 -2.60
N THR A 196 -10.45 -14.21 -3.27
CA THR A 196 -9.04 -14.49 -2.98
C THR A 196 -8.53 -13.98 -1.63
N ASN A 197 -9.29 -13.12 -0.96
CA ASN A 197 -8.87 -12.48 0.31
C ASN A 197 -10.07 -12.39 1.28
N LEU A 198 -10.53 -13.55 1.73
CA LEU A 198 -11.64 -13.68 2.67
C LEU A 198 -11.27 -13.11 4.03
N ILE A 199 -12.24 -12.45 4.66
CA ILE A 199 -12.12 -12.01 6.06
C ILE A 199 -12.65 -13.13 6.94
N THR A 200 -11.90 -13.51 7.97
CA THR A 200 -12.28 -14.56 8.93
C THR A 200 -12.62 -13.99 10.29
N ASN A 201 -13.56 -14.63 10.96
CA ASN A 201 -13.87 -14.43 12.36
C ASN A 201 -12.76 -15.04 13.27
N ALA A 202 -12.82 -14.76 14.56
CA ALA A 202 -11.87 -15.29 15.53
C ALA A 202 -11.88 -16.84 15.64
N ASP A 203 -12.97 -17.48 15.26
CA ASP A 203 -13.12 -18.95 15.21
C ASP A 203 -12.59 -19.59 13.92
N GLY A 204 -12.04 -18.80 13.00
CA GLY A 204 -11.53 -19.22 11.71
C GLY A 204 -12.58 -19.37 10.61
N THR A 205 -13.87 -19.18 10.90
CA THR A 205 -14.92 -19.18 9.89
C THR A 205 -14.92 -17.89 9.07
N GLU A 206 -15.40 -17.95 7.83
CA GLU A 206 -15.52 -16.75 6.99
C GLU A 206 -16.53 -15.77 7.57
N ASN A 207 -16.13 -14.50 7.65
CA ASN A 207 -17.06 -13.37 7.81
C ASN A 207 -17.51 -12.91 6.42
N ARG A 208 -18.57 -13.51 5.89
CA ARG A 208 -19.08 -13.23 4.55
C ARG A 208 -19.49 -11.79 4.33
N ALA A 209 -20.02 -11.13 5.37
CA ALA A 209 -20.39 -9.72 5.28
C ALA A 209 -19.15 -8.85 5.07
N ALA A 210 -18.10 -9.05 5.87
CA ALA A 210 -16.83 -8.31 5.76
C ALA A 210 -16.03 -8.71 4.51
N SER A 211 -16.15 -9.96 4.05
CA SER A 211 -15.49 -10.42 2.82
C SER A 211 -16.04 -9.70 1.58
N ARG A 212 -17.34 -9.41 1.57
CA ARG A 212 -17.98 -8.61 0.52
C ARG A 212 -17.71 -7.13 0.76
N ARG A 213 -16.70 -6.56 0.09
CA ARG A 213 -16.27 -5.18 0.28
C ARG A 213 -15.64 -4.58 -0.98
N VAL A 214 -15.53 -3.27 -0.98
CA VAL A 214 -14.64 -2.53 -1.89
C VAL A 214 -13.61 -1.78 -1.04
N GLU A 215 -12.37 -1.94 -1.37
CA GLU A 215 -11.24 -1.24 -0.77
C GLU A 215 -10.70 -0.21 -1.75
N VAL A 216 -10.49 1.01 -1.28
CA VAL A 216 -9.89 2.10 -2.04
C VAL A 216 -8.58 2.47 -1.38
N TYR A 217 -7.50 2.36 -2.12
CA TYR A 217 -6.16 2.68 -1.64
C TYR A 217 -5.71 4.01 -2.21
N ILE A 218 -5.32 4.93 -1.34
CA ILE A 218 -4.78 6.24 -1.68
C ILE A 218 -3.29 6.22 -1.33
N TYR A 219 -2.43 6.47 -2.30
CA TYR A 219 -0.98 6.38 -2.14
C TYR A 219 -0.26 7.47 -2.93
N ALA A 220 1.04 7.67 -2.63
CA ALA A 220 1.83 8.69 -3.28
C ALA A 220 1.98 8.40 -4.79
N SER A 221 1.69 9.38 -5.64
CA SER A 221 2.03 9.29 -7.06
C SER A 221 3.52 9.57 -7.27
N LYS A 222 4.03 9.24 -8.47
CA LYS A 222 5.40 9.62 -8.86
C LYS A 222 5.63 11.12 -8.72
N ALA A 223 4.67 11.94 -9.15
CA ALA A 223 4.76 13.39 -9.06
C ALA A 223 4.85 13.88 -7.60
N MET A 224 4.12 13.25 -6.68
CA MET A 224 4.22 13.54 -5.25
C MET A 224 5.60 13.19 -4.70
N VAL A 225 6.16 12.04 -5.07
CA VAL A 225 7.50 11.61 -4.65
C VAL A 225 8.56 12.56 -5.18
N ASP A 226 8.47 12.96 -6.45
CA ASP A 226 9.38 13.91 -7.06
C ASP A 226 9.30 15.29 -6.35
N ALA A 227 8.09 15.77 -6.05
CA ALA A 227 7.89 17.02 -5.30
C ALA A 227 8.44 16.93 -3.87
N ALA A 228 8.27 15.80 -3.19
CA ALA A 228 8.83 15.59 -1.85
C ALA A 228 10.36 15.56 -1.86
N ASN A 229 10.97 14.89 -2.84
CA ASN A 229 12.42 14.86 -3.01
C ASN A 229 13.01 16.24 -3.29
N ASN A 230 12.27 17.10 -4.00
CA ASN A 230 12.68 18.46 -4.33
C ASN A 230 12.31 19.48 -3.24
N GLY A 231 11.67 19.07 -2.15
CA GLY A 231 11.23 19.94 -1.05
C GLY A 231 10.08 20.88 -1.41
N THR A 232 9.34 20.60 -2.50
CA THR A 232 8.20 21.40 -2.99
C THR A 232 6.83 20.85 -2.62
N LEU A 233 6.77 19.69 -1.94
CA LEU A 233 5.53 19.11 -1.43
C LEU A 233 5.05 19.95 -0.22
N GLN A 234 3.85 20.53 -0.34
CA GLN A 234 3.18 21.33 0.69
C GLN A 234 2.12 20.51 1.45
#